data_e52cff305073ccad250466d400930ef8
#
_entry.id   e52cff305073ccad250466d400930ef8
#
_cell.length_a   1.000
_cell.length_b   1.000
_cell.length_c   1.000
_cell.angle_alpha   90.00
_cell.angle_beta   90.00
_cell.angle_gamma   90.00
#
_symmetry.space_group_name_H-M   'P 1'
#
loop_
_entity.id
_entity.type
_entity.pdbx_description
1 polymer ?
#
loop_
_entity_poly.entity_id
_entity_poly.type
_entity_poly.pdbx_seq_one_letter_code
_entity_poly.pdbx_strand_id
1 'polypeptide(L)'
;GKVLNVPIYELLGGKVNDSIRCYASQLQFGWNEDVGPRGTAKEYADICKYAMSEGYDAVKLDFTMYDRDKKDIPNRDCEGFISNDFYKMVEERIAAIREECGDVDIIMENHGRTDVTSAIKLGELCDKYNFYALEEPATPLRPEFQKLIREKVRTPLAAGERLYTRWQFLNYFKDNSIQLVQPDACNCGGISECKKICT
;
A
#
# COMPACT_ATOMS: atom_id res chain seq x y z
N GLY A 1 -2.88 28.49 4.14
CA GLY A 1 -3.99 28.80 3.19
C GLY A 1 -5.03 29.69 3.84
N LYS A 2 -5.73 29.24 4.89
CA LYS A 2 -6.86 29.98 5.52
C LYS A 2 -6.50 31.38 5.96
N VAL A 3 -5.34 31.58 6.63
CA VAL A 3 -4.91 32.92 7.12
C VAL A 3 -4.68 33.92 5.98
N LEU A 4 -4.15 33.44 4.86
CA LEU A 4 -3.83 34.27 3.68
C LEU A 4 -4.94 34.24 2.63
N ASN A 5 -6.00 33.47 2.84
CA ASN A 5 -7.09 33.23 1.90
C ASN A 5 -6.62 32.76 0.51
N VAL A 6 -5.63 31.87 0.48
CA VAL A 6 -5.09 31.26 -0.75
C VAL A 6 -5.02 29.74 -0.61
N PRO A 7 -5.09 28.98 -1.71
CA PRO A 7 -4.83 27.54 -1.69
C PRO A 7 -3.42 27.23 -1.19
N ILE A 8 -3.24 26.06 -0.53
CA ILE A 8 -1.93 25.67 0.01
C ILE A 8 -0.87 25.55 -1.09
N TYR A 9 -1.24 25.10 -2.28
CA TYR A 9 -0.27 24.94 -3.38
C TYR A 9 0.37 26.28 -3.79
N GLU A 10 -0.30 27.43 -3.62
CA GLU A 10 0.31 28.74 -3.85
C GLU A 10 1.49 29.01 -2.89
N LEU A 11 1.37 28.55 -1.64
CA LEU A 11 2.42 28.67 -0.64
C LEU A 11 3.57 27.68 -0.90
N LEU A 12 3.35 26.69 -1.74
CA LEU A 12 4.32 25.66 -2.08
C LEU A 12 4.99 25.86 -3.44
N GLY A 13 4.75 27.00 -4.10
CA GLY A 13 5.39 27.33 -5.36
C GLY A 13 4.47 27.32 -6.58
N GLY A 14 3.15 27.28 -6.34
CA GLY A 14 2.13 27.35 -7.39
C GLY A 14 1.59 25.99 -7.81
N LYS A 15 0.56 26.04 -8.66
CA LYS A 15 -0.14 24.87 -9.19
C LYS A 15 0.68 24.21 -10.32
N VAL A 16 0.96 22.92 -10.18
CA VAL A 16 1.71 22.14 -11.18
C VAL A 16 0.78 21.28 -12.03
N ASN A 17 -0.20 20.62 -11.39
CA ASN A 17 -1.16 19.75 -12.04
C ASN A 17 -2.59 20.23 -11.81
N ASP A 18 -3.44 20.10 -12.83
CA ASP A 18 -4.88 20.40 -12.73
C ASP A 18 -5.67 19.25 -12.12
N SER A 19 -5.20 18.03 -12.33
CA SER A 19 -5.79 16.80 -11.79
C SER A 19 -4.71 15.83 -11.33
N ILE A 20 -5.04 15.00 -10.35
CA ILE A 20 -4.16 13.97 -9.78
C ILE A 20 -4.92 12.66 -9.82
N ARG A 21 -4.28 11.58 -10.33
CA ARG A 21 -4.83 10.23 -10.25
C ARG A 21 -4.93 9.80 -8.79
N CYS A 22 -6.05 9.18 -8.44
CA CYS A 22 -6.31 8.66 -7.10
C CYS A 22 -6.57 7.16 -7.15
N TYR A 23 -6.35 6.47 -6.04
CA TYR A 23 -6.76 5.09 -5.85
C TYR A 23 -7.77 4.98 -4.71
N ALA A 24 -8.68 4.02 -4.79
CA ALA A 24 -9.57 3.66 -3.69
C ALA A 24 -8.77 2.83 -2.67
N SER A 25 -8.71 3.31 -1.42
CA SER A 25 -7.84 2.73 -0.38
C SER A 25 -8.63 2.01 0.70
N GLN A 26 -7.98 1.05 1.38
CA GLN A 26 -8.51 0.37 2.57
C GLN A 26 -9.78 -0.46 2.30
N LEU A 27 -9.93 -1.00 1.09
CA LEU A 27 -11.13 -1.70 0.66
C LEU A 27 -11.42 -2.98 1.46
N GLN A 28 -10.43 -3.54 2.19
CA GLN A 28 -10.65 -4.66 3.11
C GLN A 28 -11.62 -4.32 4.26
N PHE A 29 -11.85 -3.03 4.54
CA PHE A 29 -12.84 -2.55 5.51
C PHE A 29 -14.21 -2.21 4.89
N GLY A 30 -14.33 -2.33 3.58
CA GLY A 30 -15.49 -1.88 2.83
C GLY A 30 -15.27 -0.55 2.13
N TRP A 31 -16.34 -0.01 1.54
CA TRP A 31 -16.31 1.22 0.79
C TRP A 31 -17.66 1.95 0.87
N ASN A 32 -17.66 3.26 1.15
CA ASN A 32 -18.86 4.09 1.30
C ASN A 32 -19.86 3.51 2.31
N GLU A 33 -21.06 3.14 1.87
CA GLU A 33 -22.10 2.58 2.72
C GLU A 33 -21.92 1.08 3.02
N ASP A 34 -21.15 0.36 2.20
CA ASP A 34 -20.84 -1.06 2.38
C ASP A 34 -19.62 -1.24 3.29
N VAL A 35 -19.81 -0.99 4.59
CA VAL A 35 -18.76 -1.02 5.62
C VAL A 35 -18.68 -2.38 6.29
N GLY A 36 -17.47 -2.88 6.51
CA GLY A 36 -17.17 -4.09 7.26
C GLY A 36 -16.00 -4.89 6.67
N PRO A 37 -15.44 -5.83 7.44
CA PRO A 37 -14.30 -6.62 7.00
C PRO A 37 -14.65 -7.53 5.81
N ARG A 38 -13.68 -7.69 4.90
CA ARG A 38 -13.75 -8.63 3.76
C ARG A 38 -12.96 -9.89 4.10
N GLY A 39 -13.58 -11.06 3.94
CA GLY A 39 -12.95 -12.34 4.27
C GLY A 39 -12.72 -13.19 3.03
N THR A 40 -13.72 -13.35 2.18
CA THR A 40 -13.70 -14.24 1.02
C THR A 40 -13.12 -13.57 -0.23
N ALA A 41 -12.60 -14.38 -1.15
CA ALA A 41 -12.11 -13.92 -2.45
C ALA A 41 -13.17 -13.12 -3.23
N LYS A 42 -14.43 -13.60 -3.19
CA LYS A 42 -15.54 -12.90 -3.84
C LYS A 42 -15.78 -11.50 -3.26
N GLU A 43 -15.75 -11.33 -1.94
CA GLU A 43 -15.95 -10.03 -1.30
C GLU A 43 -14.83 -9.03 -1.66
N TYR A 44 -13.58 -9.51 -1.80
CA TYR A 44 -12.48 -8.68 -2.28
C TYR A 44 -12.70 -8.22 -3.73
N ALA A 45 -13.16 -9.10 -4.61
CA ALA A 45 -13.49 -8.74 -5.99
C ALA A 45 -14.70 -7.78 -6.06
N ASP A 46 -15.78 -8.07 -5.33
CA ASP A 46 -17.00 -7.25 -5.34
C ASP A 46 -16.72 -5.81 -4.89
N ILE A 47 -15.94 -5.62 -3.83
CA ILE A 47 -15.63 -4.27 -3.34
C ILE A 47 -14.71 -3.50 -4.30
N CYS A 48 -13.80 -4.16 -4.99
CA CYS A 48 -13.01 -3.55 -6.05
C CYS A 48 -13.89 -3.12 -7.23
N LYS A 49 -14.82 -3.96 -7.67
CA LYS A 49 -15.79 -3.60 -8.72
C LYS A 49 -16.64 -2.40 -8.32
N TYR A 50 -17.06 -2.34 -7.06
CA TYR A 50 -17.79 -1.18 -6.55
C TYR A 50 -16.95 0.10 -6.64
N ALA A 51 -15.72 0.10 -6.16
CA ALA A 51 -14.84 1.26 -6.29
C ALA A 51 -14.61 1.65 -7.76
N MET A 52 -14.40 0.68 -8.66
CA MET A 52 -14.25 0.94 -10.10
C MET A 52 -15.52 1.54 -10.72
N SER A 53 -16.70 1.16 -10.27
CA SER A 53 -17.96 1.73 -10.76
C SER A 53 -18.12 3.21 -10.42
N GLU A 54 -17.37 3.71 -9.43
CA GLU A 54 -17.27 5.13 -9.06
C GLU A 54 -16.16 5.88 -9.80
N GLY A 55 -15.46 5.21 -10.73
CA GLY A 55 -14.47 5.81 -11.61
C GLY A 55 -13.02 5.63 -11.18
N TYR A 56 -12.73 4.82 -10.15
CA TYR A 56 -11.36 4.48 -9.79
C TYR A 56 -10.79 3.41 -10.72
N ASP A 57 -9.56 3.61 -11.18
CA ASP A 57 -8.79 2.69 -12.00
C ASP A 57 -7.62 2.04 -11.23
N ALA A 58 -7.51 2.36 -9.95
CA ALA A 58 -6.53 1.80 -9.03
C ALA A 58 -7.16 1.56 -7.65
N VAL A 59 -6.76 0.45 -7.00
CA VAL A 59 -7.28 0.02 -5.71
C VAL A 59 -6.13 -0.38 -4.76
N LYS A 60 -6.32 -0.13 -3.45
CA LYS A 60 -5.35 -0.54 -2.42
C LYS A 60 -6.06 -1.36 -1.33
N LEU A 61 -5.51 -2.53 -1.00
CA LEU A 61 -6.06 -3.47 -0.04
C LEU A 61 -4.96 -4.15 0.78
N ASP A 62 -5.27 -4.40 2.05
CA ASP A 62 -4.52 -5.35 2.88
C ASP A 62 -5.15 -6.74 2.76
N PHE A 63 -4.43 -7.66 2.12
CA PHE A 63 -4.88 -9.04 1.91
C PHE A 63 -4.62 -9.94 3.12
N THR A 64 -3.91 -9.42 4.12
CA THR A 64 -3.42 -10.19 5.28
C THR A 64 -4.10 -9.81 6.59
N MET A 65 -5.04 -8.86 6.57
CA MET A 65 -5.66 -8.34 7.78
C MET A 65 -6.70 -9.28 8.39
N TYR A 66 -7.54 -9.88 7.56
CA TYR A 66 -8.63 -10.75 7.99
C TYR A 66 -8.50 -12.15 7.39
N ASP A 67 -8.91 -13.18 8.16
CA ASP A 67 -9.09 -14.53 7.65
C ASP A 67 -10.36 -14.67 6.79
N ARG A 68 -10.67 -15.90 6.32
CA ARG A 68 -11.87 -16.16 5.51
C ARG A 68 -13.18 -15.95 6.29
N ASP A 69 -13.13 -16.05 7.63
CA ASP A 69 -14.25 -15.83 8.55
C ASP A 69 -14.33 -14.38 9.06
N LYS A 70 -13.52 -13.46 8.49
CA LYS A 70 -13.46 -12.04 8.84
C LYS A 70 -12.90 -11.76 10.25
N LYS A 71 -12.13 -12.68 10.80
CA LYS A 71 -11.43 -12.48 12.08
C LYS A 71 -10.05 -11.89 11.80
N ASP A 72 -9.58 -11.05 12.72
CA ASP A 72 -8.23 -10.49 12.63
C ASP A 72 -7.18 -11.60 12.62
N ILE A 73 -6.26 -11.52 11.66
CA ILE A 73 -5.09 -12.38 11.61
C ILE A 73 -4.01 -11.78 12.52
N PRO A 74 -3.50 -12.53 13.52
CA PRO A 74 -2.43 -12.04 14.37
C PRO A 74 -1.13 -11.78 13.59
N ASN A 75 -0.36 -10.75 13.96
CA ASN A 75 0.90 -10.42 13.28
C ASN A 75 1.88 -11.61 13.24
N ARG A 76 1.94 -12.41 14.32
CA ARG A 76 2.79 -13.61 14.38
C ARG A 76 2.52 -14.63 13.25
N ASP A 77 1.31 -14.62 12.67
CA ASP A 77 0.93 -15.53 11.59
C ASP A 77 1.33 -14.96 10.21
N CYS A 78 1.76 -13.69 10.18
CA CYS A 78 2.28 -12.99 9.01
C CYS A 78 3.82 -13.02 8.93
N GLU A 79 4.52 -13.59 9.91
CA GLU A 79 5.97 -13.60 10.02
C GLU A 79 6.56 -15.01 9.84
N GLY A 80 7.85 -15.08 9.53
CA GLY A 80 8.60 -16.32 9.38
C GLY A 80 8.18 -17.10 8.14
N PHE A 81 7.83 -18.37 8.33
CA PHE A 81 7.35 -19.23 7.25
C PHE A 81 5.82 -19.25 7.25
N ILE A 82 5.22 -18.30 6.51
CA ILE A 82 3.77 -18.28 6.34
C ILE A 82 3.25 -19.62 5.81
N SER A 83 2.11 -20.07 6.35
CA SER A 83 1.54 -21.36 5.99
C SER A 83 1.07 -21.38 4.53
N ASN A 84 1.02 -22.58 3.94
CA ASN A 84 0.48 -22.74 2.59
C ASN A 84 -1.00 -22.33 2.50
N ASP A 85 -1.79 -22.50 3.54
CA ASP A 85 -3.19 -22.08 3.57
C ASP A 85 -3.30 -20.55 3.56
N PHE A 86 -2.48 -19.87 4.37
CA PHE A 86 -2.40 -18.41 4.37
C PHE A 86 -2.01 -17.88 2.97
N TYR A 87 -0.97 -18.44 2.37
CA TYR A 87 -0.52 -18.05 1.03
C TYR A 87 -1.63 -18.24 -0.02
N LYS A 88 -2.29 -19.39 -0.01
CA LYS A 88 -3.42 -19.68 -0.92
C LYS A 88 -4.59 -18.73 -0.71
N MET A 89 -4.92 -18.42 0.54
CA MET A 89 -5.98 -17.45 0.84
C MET A 89 -5.69 -16.08 0.21
N VAL A 90 -4.46 -15.57 0.34
CA VAL A 90 -4.07 -14.30 -0.29
C VAL A 90 -4.14 -14.42 -1.81
N GLU A 91 -3.62 -15.50 -2.39
CA GLU A 91 -3.64 -15.73 -3.82
C GLU A 91 -5.06 -15.82 -4.39
N GLU A 92 -5.98 -16.52 -3.72
CA GLU A 92 -7.39 -16.63 -4.11
C GLU A 92 -8.07 -15.25 -4.19
N ARG A 93 -7.81 -14.36 -3.23
CA ARG A 93 -8.33 -12.99 -3.21
C ARG A 93 -7.82 -12.19 -4.40
N ILE A 94 -6.52 -12.26 -4.67
CA ILE A 94 -5.87 -11.58 -5.79
C ILE A 94 -6.40 -12.11 -7.13
N ALA A 95 -6.49 -13.43 -7.28
CA ALA A 95 -6.98 -14.07 -8.50
C ALA A 95 -8.43 -13.65 -8.81
N ALA A 96 -9.30 -13.60 -7.80
CA ALA A 96 -10.68 -13.16 -7.98
C ALA A 96 -10.78 -11.70 -8.42
N ILE A 97 -9.95 -10.80 -7.88
CA ILE A 97 -9.89 -9.40 -8.34
C ILE A 97 -9.43 -9.36 -9.81
N ARG A 98 -8.41 -10.10 -10.20
CA ARG A 98 -7.93 -10.13 -11.59
C ARG A 98 -8.97 -10.70 -12.55
N GLU A 99 -9.71 -11.73 -12.15
CA GLU A 99 -10.79 -12.32 -12.95
C GLU A 99 -11.95 -11.34 -13.17
N GLU A 100 -12.37 -10.64 -12.12
CA GLU A 100 -13.57 -9.79 -12.13
C GLU A 100 -13.31 -8.33 -12.52
N CYS A 101 -12.09 -7.83 -12.27
CA CYS A 101 -11.71 -6.42 -12.45
C CYS A 101 -10.63 -6.20 -13.53
N GLY A 102 -10.15 -7.27 -14.17
CA GLY A 102 -9.15 -7.18 -15.24
C GLY A 102 -7.84 -6.54 -14.79
N ASP A 103 -7.36 -5.56 -15.59
CA ASP A 103 -6.06 -4.91 -15.43
C ASP A 103 -6.07 -3.70 -14.48
N VAL A 104 -7.04 -3.62 -13.54
CA VAL A 104 -7.04 -2.57 -12.52
C VAL A 104 -5.68 -2.52 -11.80
N ASP A 105 -5.14 -1.33 -11.56
CA ASP A 105 -3.91 -1.21 -10.77
C ASP A 105 -4.16 -1.60 -9.32
N ILE A 106 -3.40 -2.57 -8.81
CA ILE A 106 -3.53 -3.05 -7.43
C ILE A 106 -2.29 -2.67 -6.63
N ILE A 107 -2.51 -2.09 -5.46
CA ILE A 107 -1.49 -1.88 -4.44
C ILE A 107 -1.79 -2.86 -3.30
N MET A 108 -0.83 -3.73 -2.98
CA MET A 108 -0.90 -4.52 -1.75
C MET A 108 -0.40 -3.69 -0.60
N GLU A 109 -1.24 -3.46 0.39
CA GLU A 109 -0.85 -2.85 1.65
C GLU A 109 -0.52 -3.93 2.68
N ASN A 110 0.53 -3.73 3.47
CA ASN A 110 1.00 -4.73 4.43
C ASN A 110 1.27 -4.19 5.83
N HIS A 111 1.23 -2.87 6.03
CA HIS A 111 1.39 -2.18 7.32
C HIS A 111 2.64 -2.61 8.14
N GLY A 112 3.71 -3.06 7.48
CA GLY A 112 4.92 -3.53 8.15
C GLY A 112 4.72 -4.79 9.01
N ARG A 113 3.68 -5.58 8.75
CA ARG A 113 3.29 -6.75 9.54
C ARG A 113 4.10 -8.01 9.22
N THR A 114 4.83 -8.03 8.13
CA THR A 114 5.67 -9.17 7.73
C THR A 114 7.14 -8.92 7.99
N ASP A 115 7.89 -10.01 8.12
CA ASP A 115 9.34 -9.99 8.05
C ASP A 115 9.84 -10.09 6.60
N VAL A 116 11.15 -10.08 6.40
CA VAL A 116 11.76 -10.16 5.05
C VAL A 116 11.35 -11.43 4.30
N THR A 117 11.30 -12.57 4.98
CA THR A 117 10.98 -13.88 4.36
C THR A 117 9.55 -13.91 3.86
N SER A 118 8.61 -13.54 4.72
CA SER A 118 7.19 -13.49 4.39
C SER A 118 6.87 -12.42 3.35
N ALA A 119 7.51 -11.24 3.47
CA ALA A 119 7.37 -10.16 2.51
C ALA A 119 7.82 -10.56 1.10
N ILE A 120 8.95 -11.27 0.97
CA ILE A 120 9.41 -11.80 -0.33
C ILE A 120 8.38 -12.80 -0.88
N LYS A 121 7.87 -13.68 -0.03
CA LYS A 121 6.89 -14.69 -0.44
C LYS A 121 5.57 -14.07 -0.93
N LEU A 122 5.08 -13.02 -0.28
CA LEU A 122 3.92 -12.25 -0.74
C LEU A 122 4.25 -11.40 -1.98
N GLY A 123 5.46 -10.88 -2.05
CA GLY A 123 5.95 -10.14 -3.21
C GLY A 123 6.01 -10.99 -4.49
N GLU A 124 6.24 -12.31 -4.38
CA GLU A 124 6.12 -13.24 -5.51
C GLU A 124 4.70 -13.23 -6.11
N LEU A 125 3.66 -13.09 -5.28
CA LEU A 125 2.28 -12.92 -5.77
C LEU A 125 2.10 -11.58 -6.46
N CYS A 126 2.64 -10.51 -5.89
CA CYS A 126 2.60 -9.19 -6.52
C CYS A 126 3.26 -9.22 -7.91
N ASP A 127 4.40 -9.87 -8.03
CA ASP A 127 5.10 -10.05 -9.31
C ASP A 127 4.31 -10.91 -10.31
N LYS A 128 3.69 -12.01 -9.83
CA LYS A 128 2.88 -12.92 -10.65
C LYS A 128 1.65 -12.24 -11.22
N TYR A 129 0.99 -11.41 -10.42
CA TYR A 129 -0.27 -10.77 -10.76
C TYR A 129 -0.11 -9.30 -11.20
N ASN A 130 1.12 -8.88 -11.52
CA ASN A 130 1.44 -7.55 -12.05
C ASN A 130 0.85 -6.41 -11.20
N PHE A 131 1.25 -6.34 -9.93
CA PHE A 131 0.83 -5.28 -9.02
C PHE A 131 1.52 -3.97 -9.34
N TYR A 132 0.81 -2.86 -9.09
CA TYR A 132 1.36 -1.51 -9.20
C TYR A 132 2.42 -1.24 -8.13
N ALA A 133 2.15 -1.65 -6.89
CA ALA A 133 3.10 -1.52 -5.78
C ALA A 133 2.81 -2.50 -4.63
N LEU A 134 3.84 -2.72 -3.80
CA LEU A 134 3.77 -3.39 -2.50
C LEU A 134 4.17 -2.37 -1.43
N GLU A 135 3.22 -1.98 -0.59
CA GLU A 135 3.38 -0.94 0.43
C GLU A 135 3.75 -1.55 1.77
N GLU A 136 4.75 -0.95 2.41
CA GLU A 136 5.28 -1.33 3.73
C GLU A 136 5.43 -2.85 3.94
N PRO A 137 6.16 -3.56 3.07
CA PRO A 137 6.31 -5.01 3.19
C PRO A 137 7.02 -5.44 4.47
N ALA A 138 7.78 -4.56 5.13
CA ALA A 138 8.44 -4.83 6.40
C ALA A 138 8.49 -3.56 7.26
N THR A 139 8.85 -3.75 8.54
CA THR A 139 8.92 -2.64 9.50
C THR A 139 9.77 -1.47 9.00
N PRO A 140 9.30 -0.22 9.12
CA PRO A 140 10.05 0.96 8.74
C PRO A 140 11.24 1.26 9.69
N LEU A 141 11.33 0.59 10.83
CA LEU A 141 12.45 0.75 11.77
C LEU A 141 13.76 0.13 11.25
N ARG A 142 13.69 -0.69 10.21
CA ARG A 142 14.81 -1.42 9.62
C ARG A 142 14.85 -1.21 8.10
N PRO A 143 15.34 -0.04 7.62
CA PRO A 143 15.36 0.29 6.19
C PRO A 143 16.12 -0.74 5.34
N GLU A 144 17.11 -1.43 5.92
CA GLU A 144 17.83 -2.51 5.26
C GLU A 144 16.94 -3.70 4.86
N PHE A 145 15.80 -3.90 5.52
CA PHE A 145 14.84 -4.96 5.14
C PHE A 145 14.18 -4.67 3.80
N GLN A 146 13.86 -3.40 3.52
CA GLN A 146 13.30 -3.00 2.23
C GLN A 146 14.27 -3.30 1.09
N LYS A 147 15.57 -3.06 1.31
CA LYS A 147 16.60 -3.38 0.33
C LYS A 147 16.65 -4.88 0.03
N LEU A 148 16.67 -5.73 1.07
CA LEU A 148 16.68 -7.19 0.90
C LEU A 148 15.44 -7.69 0.13
N ILE A 149 14.27 -7.11 0.42
CA ILE A 149 13.03 -7.44 -0.29
C ILE A 149 13.12 -6.97 -1.75
N ARG A 150 13.57 -5.73 -1.99
CA ARG A 150 13.71 -5.17 -3.34
C ARG A 150 14.63 -5.97 -4.26
N GLU A 151 15.66 -6.60 -3.71
CA GLU A 151 16.57 -7.48 -4.46
C GLU A 151 15.89 -8.76 -4.99
N LYS A 152 14.74 -9.15 -4.45
CA LYS A 152 14.00 -10.37 -4.80
C LYS A 152 12.65 -10.11 -5.46
N VAL A 153 12.02 -8.97 -5.17
CA VAL A 153 10.69 -8.60 -5.65
C VAL A 153 10.83 -7.54 -6.74
N ARG A 154 10.21 -7.77 -7.90
CA ARG A 154 10.24 -6.84 -9.04
C ARG A 154 9.20 -5.73 -8.91
N THR A 155 8.06 -6.02 -8.28
CA THR A 155 7.01 -5.05 -7.99
C THR A 155 7.59 -3.85 -7.25
N PRO A 156 7.30 -2.60 -7.65
CA PRO A 156 7.75 -1.41 -6.94
C PRO A 156 7.38 -1.46 -5.46
N LEU A 157 8.32 -1.11 -4.58
CA LEU A 157 8.05 -1.00 -3.16
C LEU A 157 7.65 0.44 -2.82
N ALA A 158 6.67 0.58 -1.93
CA ALA A 158 6.17 1.84 -1.41
C ALA A 158 6.35 1.91 0.10
N ALA A 159 6.72 3.09 0.62
CA ALA A 159 6.79 3.34 2.06
C ALA A 159 6.81 4.84 2.37
N GLY A 160 6.52 5.19 3.61
CA GLY A 160 6.69 6.56 4.06
C GLY A 160 5.73 7.04 5.13
N GLU A 161 4.54 6.47 5.27
CA GLU A 161 3.52 6.95 6.22
C GLU A 161 3.99 6.94 7.69
N ARG A 162 4.95 6.07 8.02
CA ARG A 162 5.53 5.93 9.38
C ARG A 162 6.93 6.52 9.51
N LEU A 163 7.41 7.23 8.51
CA LEU A 163 8.73 7.87 8.53
C LEU A 163 8.63 9.33 8.96
N TYR A 164 9.58 9.74 9.79
CA TYR A 164 9.69 11.10 10.30
C TYR A 164 10.85 11.80 9.63
N THR A 165 10.64 13.02 9.19
CA THR A 165 11.61 13.92 8.55
C THR A 165 12.34 13.30 7.33
N ARG A 166 12.88 14.15 6.45
CA ARG A 166 13.68 13.72 5.29
C ARG A 166 14.86 12.81 5.66
N TRP A 167 15.35 12.88 6.89
CA TRP A 167 16.52 12.12 7.31
C TRP A 167 16.25 10.62 7.42
N GLN A 168 15.04 10.21 7.81
CA GLN A 168 14.67 8.80 7.76
C GLN A 168 14.47 8.30 6.33
N PHE A 169 13.91 9.12 5.45
CA PHE A 169 13.74 8.79 4.03
C PHE A 169 15.09 8.63 3.30
N LEU A 170 16.12 9.36 3.74
CA LEU A 170 17.42 9.37 3.07
C LEU A 170 18.03 7.97 2.91
N ASN A 171 17.85 7.07 3.86
CA ASN A 171 18.35 5.70 3.77
C ASN A 171 17.68 4.93 2.63
N TYR A 172 16.37 5.08 2.49
CA TYR A 172 15.61 4.46 1.40
C TYR A 172 15.99 4.99 0.02
N PHE A 173 16.27 6.28 -0.07
CA PHE A 173 16.69 6.91 -1.33
C PHE A 173 18.09 6.50 -1.75
N LYS A 174 19.04 6.45 -0.80
CA LYS A 174 20.43 6.06 -1.08
C LYS A 174 20.52 4.63 -1.64
N ASP A 175 19.71 3.74 -1.13
CA ASP A 175 19.71 2.34 -1.52
C ASP A 175 18.74 2.03 -2.67
N ASN A 176 17.95 3.03 -3.11
CA ASN A 176 16.85 2.83 -4.08
C ASN A 176 15.94 1.66 -3.68
N SER A 177 15.70 1.53 -2.38
CA SER A 177 14.93 0.41 -1.82
C SER A 177 13.43 0.60 -1.90
N ILE A 178 12.94 1.83 -2.17
CA ILE A 178 11.55 2.14 -2.49
C ILE A 178 11.46 2.94 -3.79
N GLN A 179 10.38 2.78 -4.53
CA GLN A 179 10.11 3.47 -5.79
C GLN A 179 8.89 4.40 -5.71
N LEU A 180 8.03 4.19 -4.70
CA LEU A 180 6.94 5.10 -4.35
C LEU A 180 7.17 5.66 -2.95
N VAL A 181 7.07 6.97 -2.84
CA VAL A 181 7.28 7.70 -1.58
C VAL A 181 5.95 8.23 -1.09
N GLN A 182 5.57 7.87 0.13
CA GLN A 182 4.25 8.16 0.71
C GLN A 182 4.39 8.91 2.04
N PRO A 183 4.99 10.14 2.06
CA PRO A 183 5.13 10.89 3.30
C PRO A 183 3.77 11.37 3.80
N ASP A 184 3.47 11.12 5.06
CA ASP A 184 2.33 11.70 5.74
C ASP A 184 2.69 13.09 6.27
N ALA A 185 2.00 14.12 5.80
CA ALA A 185 2.26 15.49 6.21
C ALA A 185 2.05 15.73 7.71
N CYS A 186 1.22 14.90 8.38
CA CYS A 186 1.02 14.97 9.83
C CYS A 186 2.20 14.35 10.60
N ASN A 187 2.83 13.30 10.05
CA ASN A 187 3.92 12.57 10.70
C ASN A 187 5.30 13.07 10.31
N CYS A 188 5.53 13.38 9.03
CA CYS A 188 6.87 13.66 8.52
C CYS A 188 7.47 15.00 8.97
N GLY A 189 6.73 15.82 9.72
CA GLY A 189 7.20 17.12 10.20
C GLY A 189 6.50 18.32 9.56
N GLY A 190 5.31 18.11 8.98
CA GLY A 190 4.45 19.14 8.39
C GLY A 190 4.67 19.34 6.90
N ILE A 191 3.87 20.25 6.33
CA ILE A 191 3.77 20.48 4.88
C ILE A 191 5.12 20.85 4.25
N SER A 192 5.91 21.70 4.91
CA SER A 192 7.22 22.13 4.39
C SER A 192 8.23 20.99 4.35
N GLU A 193 8.20 20.10 5.34
CA GLU A 193 9.08 18.93 5.38
C GLU A 193 8.62 17.89 4.35
N CYS A 194 7.30 17.65 4.24
CA CYS A 194 6.71 16.80 3.23
C CYS A 194 7.16 17.23 1.81
N LYS A 195 7.08 18.52 1.49
CA LYS A 195 7.58 19.04 0.21
C LYS A 195 9.05 18.71 -0.01
N LYS A 196 9.91 18.91 1.01
CA LYS A 196 11.35 18.64 0.89
C LYS A 196 11.68 17.16 0.71
N ILE A 197 10.83 16.26 1.22
CA ILE A 197 10.94 14.81 1.00
C ILE A 197 10.64 14.47 -0.46
N CYS A 198 9.66 15.15 -1.07
CA CYS A 198 9.19 14.90 -2.42
C CYS A 198 10.01 15.64 -3.52
N THR A 199 10.97 16.48 -3.15
CA THR A 199 11.84 17.22 -4.09
C THR A 199 13.28 16.76 -4.03
#